data_9a9a504fa11ef41bdb50ec97d4a13cf2
#
_entry.id   9a9a504fa11ef41bdb50ec97d4a13cf2
#
_cell.length_a   1.000
_cell.length_b   1.000
_cell.length_c   1.000
_cell.angle_alpha   90.00
_cell.angle_beta   90.00
_cell.angle_gamma   90.00
#
_symmetry.space_group_name_H-M   'P 1'
#
loop_
_entity.id
_entity.type
_entity.pdbx_description
1 polymer ?
#
loop_
_entity_poly.entity_id
_entity_poly.type
_entity_poly.pdbx_seq_one_letter_code
_entity_poly.pdbx_strand_id
1 'polypeptide(L)'
;RRQRQMCIRDRFWKMKSRSGEKIKLTSIDELLGVVNEESAMEIEINRIHAFKDHPFKVLDDEKMADLVESVKTYGVLTPVLLRSDGENGYEMISGHRRMHAAVIAGLATIPAIVRDLSDDDAVIAMVDANIQREELLPSEKAFAYKMKLDAMKRQAGRPSQKNSGQNDQNFGKVSRDVLAKEVGESSKQIQRYIRLTELIPELLDMVDAKKLNFTIAVDISYIEKEIQKWIYEYIRDTGFVKPK
;
A
#
# COMPACT_ATOMS: atom_id res chain seq x y z
N ARG A 1 -72.88 24.33 -1.10
CA ARG A 1 -71.64 23.85 -1.80
C ARG A 1 -70.96 22.91 -0.83
N ARG A 2 -71.16 21.60 -1.08
CA ARG A 2 -70.79 20.50 -0.16
C ARG A 2 -69.32 20.18 -0.29
N GLN A 3 -68.57 20.31 0.82
CA GLN A 3 -67.26 19.70 1.02
C GLN A 3 -67.48 18.20 1.22
N ARG A 4 -66.85 17.39 0.36
CA ARG A 4 -66.76 15.95 0.59
C ARG A 4 -65.48 15.67 1.41
N GLN A 5 -65.70 15.36 2.68
CA GLN A 5 -64.70 14.70 3.51
C GLN A 5 -64.53 13.27 3.00
N MET A 6 -63.34 12.94 2.53
CA MET A 6 -62.97 11.56 2.23
C MET A 6 -62.39 10.94 3.48
N CYS A 7 -63.14 10.06 4.09
CA CYS A 7 -62.72 9.18 5.19
C CYS A 7 -61.65 8.20 4.65
N ILE A 8 -60.45 8.30 5.19
CA ILE A 8 -59.43 7.25 5.07
C ILE A 8 -59.78 6.21 6.16
N ARG A 9 -60.47 5.19 5.74
CA ARG A 9 -60.83 4.06 6.61
C ARG A 9 -60.11 2.82 6.13
N ASP A 10 -59.18 2.37 6.97
CA ASP A 10 -58.81 0.98 7.23
C ASP A 10 -58.46 0.10 6.03
N ARG A 11 -57.16 0.08 5.73
CA ARG A 11 -56.59 -1.11 5.17
C ARG A 11 -55.49 -1.64 6.13
N PHE A 12 -55.93 -2.27 7.21
CA PHE A 12 -55.07 -3.12 8.02
C PHE A 12 -54.66 -4.32 7.18
N TRP A 13 -53.46 -4.24 6.64
CA TRP A 13 -52.78 -5.41 6.08
C TRP A 13 -52.29 -6.25 7.26
N LYS A 14 -52.84 -7.42 7.44
CA LYS A 14 -52.34 -8.46 8.32
C LYS A 14 -50.95 -8.88 7.89
N MET A 15 -49.93 -8.25 8.45
CA MET A 15 -48.59 -8.82 8.43
C MET A 15 -48.61 -10.06 9.37
N LYS A 16 -48.47 -11.23 8.77
CA LYS A 16 -48.16 -12.45 9.51
C LYS A 16 -46.84 -12.21 10.25
N SER A 17 -46.90 -12.20 11.56
CA SER A 17 -45.71 -12.23 12.41
C SER A 17 -44.96 -13.52 12.10
N ARG A 18 -43.87 -13.45 11.39
CA ARG A 18 -42.86 -14.50 11.40
C ARG A 18 -42.30 -14.53 12.82
N SER A 19 -42.37 -15.70 13.45
CA SER A 19 -41.75 -16.05 14.71
C SER A 19 -40.28 -15.50 14.66
N GLY A 20 -40.04 -14.42 15.39
CA GLY A 20 -38.68 -13.89 15.54
C GLY A 20 -37.92 -14.79 16.48
N GLU A 21 -37.03 -15.60 15.95
CA GLU A 21 -35.90 -16.11 16.74
C GLU A 21 -35.21 -14.93 17.36
N LYS A 22 -35.11 -14.90 18.66
CA LYS A 22 -34.33 -13.89 19.39
C LYS A 22 -32.86 -14.14 19.10
N ILE A 23 -32.29 -13.37 18.16
CA ILE A 23 -30.86 -13.34 17.90
C ILE A 23 -30.22 -12.84 19.20
N LYS A 24 -29.53 -13.71 19.92
CA LYS A 24 -28.68 -13.33 21.05
C LYS A 24 -27.38 -12.77 20.44
N LEU A 25 -27.30 -11.45 20.32
CA LEU A 25 -26.05 -10.78 20.01
C LEU A 25 -25.11 -10.89 21.21
N THR A 26 -23.93 -11.44 20.99
CA THR A 26 -22.94 -11.70 22.03
C THR A 26 -21.91 -10.57 22.15
N SER A 27 -21.79 -9.71 21.13
CA SER A 27 -20.88 -8.56 21.14
C SER A 27 -21.45 -7.37 20.34
N ILE A 28 -20.90 -6.18 20.61
CA ILE A 28 -21.19 -4.95 19.85
C ILE A 28 -20.71 -5.07 18.39
N ASP A 29 -19.63 -5.81 18.15
CA ASP A 29 -19.05 -6.03 16.82
C ASP A 29 -20.00 -6.84 15.92
N GLU A 30 -20.72 -7.81 16.48
CA GLU A 30 -21.75 -8.59 15.80
C GLU A 30 -22.97 -7.71 15.41
N LEU A 31 -23.29 -6.70 16.22
CA LEU A 31 -24.34 -5.71 15.91
C LEU A 31 -23.94 -4.78 14.75
N LEU A 32 -22.66 -4.48 14.63
CA LEU A 32 -22.11 -3.60 13.57
C LEU A 32 -21.86 -4.37 12.27
N GLY A 33 -22.13 -5.68 12.21
CA GLY A 33 -21.91 -6.51 11.04
C GLY A 33 -20.43 -6.70 10.68
N VAL A 34 -19.53 -6.38 11.63
CA VAL A 34 -18.11 -6.67 11.50
C VAL A 34 -17.94 -8.15 11.81
N VAL A 35 -17.91 -8.97 10.79
CA VAL A 35 -17.46 -10.36 10.93
C VAL A 35 -15.97 -10.28 11.26
N ASN A 36 -15.65 -10.39 12.57
CA ASN A 36 -14.27 -10.40 13.05
C ASN A 36 -13.62 -11.75 12.71
N GLU A 37 -13.33 -11.99 11.43
CA GLU A 37 -12.38 -13.04 11.04
C GLU A 37 -10.93 -12.62 11.31
N GLU A 38 -10.70 -11.35 11.68
CA GLU A 38 -9.37 -10.76 11.87
C GLU A 38 -9.13 -10.35 13.34
N SER A 39 -9.13 -11.32 14.26
CA SER A 39 -8.68 -11.04 15.61
C SER A 39 -7.17 -10.81 15.62
N ALA A 40 -6.72 -9.68 16.20
CA ALA A 40 -5.31 -9.46 16.43
C ALA A 40 -4.78 -10.53 17.42
N MET A 41 -3.63 -11.12 17.08
CA MET A 41 -2.93 -12.10 17.91
C MET A 41 -1.53 -11.62 18.23
N GLU A 42 -1.00 -12.03 19.38
CA GLU A 42 0.39 -11.75 19.75
C GLU A 42 1.33 -12.70 19.01
N ILE A 43 2.24 -12.14 18.23
CA ILE A 43 3.24 -12.90 17.45
C ILE A 43 4.64 -12.52 17.92
N GLU A 44 5.49 -13.52 18.10
CA GLU A 44 6.90 -13.32 18.43
C GLU A 44 7.62 -12.60 17.29
N ILE A 45 8.33 -11.53 17.62
CA ILE A 45 9.05 -10.67 16.66
C ILE A 45 10.10 -11.47 15.87
N ASN A 46 10.74 -12.46 16.49
CA ASN A 46 11.74 -13.31 15.84
C ASN A 46 11.19 -14.22 14.73
N ARG A 47 9.85 -14.40 14.65
CA ARG A 47 9.17 -15.18 13.60
C ARG A 47 8.73 -14.32 12.43
N ILE A 48 8.93 -12.98 12.52
CA ILE A 48 8.50 -12.03 11.50
C ILE A 48 9.71 -11.60 10.68
N HIS A 49 9.63 -11.74 9.37
CA HIS A 49 10.65 -11.24 8.44
C HIS A 49 10.08 -10.11 7.56
N ALA A 50 10.98 -9.28 7.05
CA ALA A 50 10.60 -8.16 6.20
C ALA A 50 10.08 -8.64 4.85
N PHE A 51 9.17 -7.86 4.24
CA PHE A 51 8.70 -8.09 2.88
C PHE A 51 9.87 -8.04 1.89
N LYS A 52 9.89 -9.00 0.97
CA LYS A 52 10.91 -9.05 -0.08
C LYS A 52 10.84 -7.80 -0.96
N ASP A 53 12.00 -7.18 -1.22
CA ASP A 53 12.11 -5.97 -2.07
C ASP A 53 11.24 -4.79 -1.61
N HIS A 54 11.05 -4.64 -0.28
CA HIS A 54 10.25 -3.55 0.30
C HIS A 54 10.81 -2.17 -0.09
N PRO A 55 10.05 -1.33 -0.83
CA PRO A 55 10.58 -0.09 -1.38
C PRO A 55 10.71 1.05 -0.38
N PHE A 56 9.99 0.98 0.75
CA PHE A 56 9.91 2.07 1.73
C PHE A 56 10.99 1.93 2.79
N LYS A 57 11.79 2.99 2.98
CA LYS A 57 12.86 3.03 3.97
C LYS A 57 12.29 3.30 5.36
N VAL A 58 12.79 2.58 6.37
CA VAL A 58 12.55 2.91 7.77
C VAL A 58 13.72 3.78 8.22
N LEU A 59 13.42 5.04 8.56
CA LEU A 59 14.41 6.02 8.99
C LEU A 59 14.38 6.16 10.51
N ASP A 60 15.56 6.24 11.11
CA ASP A 60 15.74 6.53 12.53
C ASP A 60 15.78 8.05 12.74
N ASP A 61 14.62 8.68 12.53
CA ASP A 61 14.38 10.10 12.68
C ASP A 61 13.79 10.42 14.08
N GLU A 62 13.59 11.73 14.37
CA GLU A 62 12.97 12.17 15.61
C GLU A 62 11.57 11.58 15.80
N LYS A 63 10.79 11.45 14.71
CA LYS A 63 9.47 10.79 14.72
C LYS A 63 9.57 9.29 15.09
N MET A 64 10.70 8.64 14.82
CA MET A 64 10.95 7.25 15.25
C MET A 64 11.25 7.21 16.75
N ALA A 65 12.02 8.16 17.27
CA ALA A 65 12.30 8.24 18.70
C ALA A 65 11.02 8.43 19.52
N ASP A 66 10.14 9.33 19.09
CA ASP A 66 8.82 9.55 19.69
C ASP A 66 7.96 8.26 19.66
N LEU A 67 7.98 7.55 18.53
CA LEU A 67 7.27 6.28 18.41
C LEU A 67 7.81 5.20 19.35
N VAL A 68 9.13 5.12 19.51
CA VAL A 68 9.78 4.18 20.46
C VAL A 68 9.39 4.50 21.90
N GLU A 69 9.34 5.77 22.29
CA GLU A 69 8.90 6.19 23.63
C GLU A 69 7.43 5.83 23.88
N SER A 70 6.59 6.09 22.90
CA SER A 70 5.18 5.69 22.94
C SER A 70 5.01 4.18 23.08
N VAL A 71 5.75 3.40 22.29
CA VAL A 71 5.72 1.93 22.33
C VAL A 71 6.25 1.37 23.66
N LYS A 72 7.27 2.00 24.27
CA LYS A 72 7.73 1.63 25.62
C LYS A 72 6.67 1.86 26.69
N THR A 73 5.89 2.92 26.55
CA THR A 73 4.89 3.32 27.57
C THR A 73 3.58 2.56 27.43
N TYR A 74 3.08 2.41 26.21
CA TYR A 74 1.72 1.90 25.94
C TYR A 74 1.69 0.59 25.14
N GLY A 75 2.86 0.07 24.72
CA GLY A 75 2.93 -1.04 23.79
C GLY A 75 2.53 -0.62 22.36
N VAL A 76 2.37 -1.58 21.47
CA VAL A 76 1.91 -1.36 20.09
C VAL A 76 0.39 -1.43 20.06
N LEU A 77 -0.27 -0.25 20.01
CA LEU A 77 -1.74 -0.14 20.09
C LEU A 77 -2.44 -0.60 18.79
N THR A 78 -1.82 -0.38 17.64
CA THR A 78 -2.39 -0.75 16.34
C THR A 78 -1.69 -1.98 15.82
N PRO A 79 -2.38 -3.10 15.55
CA PRO A 79 -1.75 -4.32 15.08
C PRO A 79 -1.05 -4.13 13.72
N VAL A 80 0.03 -4.87 13.50
CA VAL A 80 0.70 -4.95 12.20
C VAL A 80 -0.02 -5.95 11.29
N LEU A 81 0.15 -5.83 9.99
CA LEU A 81 -0.42 -6.74 9.01
C LEU A 81 0.66 -7.71 8.53
N LEU A 82 0.41 -8.99 8.69
CA LEU A 82 1.30 -10.09 8.31
C LEU A 82 0.59 -11.04 7.34
N ARG A 83 1.37 -11.81 6.61
CA ARG A 83 0.89 -13.05 5.95
C ARG A 83 1.70 -14.25 6.41
N SER A 84 1.10 -15.43 6.34
CA SER A 84 1.79 -16.70 6.64
C SER A 84 2.76 -17.03 5.51
N ASP A 85 3.99 -17.45 5.86
CA ASP A 85 5.02 -17.85 4.92
C ASP A 85 5.08 -19.39 4.74
N GLY A 86 4.18 -20.13 5.35
CA GLY A 86 4.09 -21.59 5.22
C GLY A 86 5.12 -22.40 6.04
N GLU A 87 6.21 -21.82 6.51
CA GLU A 87 7.28 -22.46 7.30
C GLU A 87 7.29 -22.02 8.77
N ASN A 88 6.13 -21.82 9.40
CA ASN A 88 5.99 -21.26 10.74
C ASN A 88 6.51 -19.83 10.92
N GLY A 89 6.81 -19.12 9.83
CA GLY A 89 7.18 -17.71 9.77
C GLY A 89 6.05 -16.82 9.29
N TYR A 90 6.28 -15.50 9.39
CA TYR A 90 5.36 -14.49 8.93
C TYR A 90 6.11 -13.42 8.14
N GLU A 91 5.59 -13.07 6.98
CA GLU A 91 6.09 -11.94 6.20
C GLU A 91 5.30 -10.68 6.52
N MET A 92 6.00 -9.57 6.75
CA MET A 92 5.38 -8.30 7.12
C MET A 92 4.89 -7.53 5.90
N ILE A 93 3.58 -7.32 5.82
CA ILE A 93 2.95 -6.55 4.76
C ILE A 93 2.90 -5.07 5.13
N SER A 94 2.52 -4.74 6.38
CA SER A 94 2.43 -3.35 6.84
C SER A 94 2.76 -3.23 8.31
N GLY A 95 3.40 -2.11 8.68
CA GLY A 95 3.74 -1.80 10.07
C GLY A 95 5.23 -1.83 10.38
N HIS A 96 6.13 -1.78 9.38
CA HIS A 96 7.59 -1.84 9.55
C HIS A 96 8.13 -0.85 10.58
N ARG A 97 7.62 0.39 10.64
CA ARG A 97 8.04 1.36 11.67
C ARG A 97 7.64 0.94 13.07
N ARG A 98 6.43 0.36 13.25
CA ARG A 98 5.96 -0.14 14.56
C ARG A 98 6.76 -1.35 15.01
N MET A 99 7.07 -2.25 14.10
CA MET A 99 7.96 -3.38 14.41
C MET A 99 9.37 -2.91 14.79
N HIS A 100 9.95 -2.00 14.03
CA HIS A 100 11.28 -1.45 14.34
C HIS A 100 11.28 -0.78 15.71
N ALA A 101 10.27 0.03 16.02
CA ALA A 101 10.12 0.64 17.35
C ALA A 101 9.94 -0.41 18.45
N ALA A 102 9.19 -1.50 18.21
CA ALA A 102 9.01 -2.59 19.17
C ALA A 102 10.33 -3.32 19.46
N VAL A 103 11.15 -3.57 18.44
CA VAL A 103 12.51 -4.14 18.61
C VAL A 103 13.39 -3.23 19.46
N ILE A 104 13.44 -1.92 19.17
CA ILE A 104 14.22 -0.94 19.95
C ILE A 104 13.68 -0.84 21.40
N ALA A 105 12.34 -0.94 21.56
CA ALA A 105 11.71 -0.94 22.88
C ALA A 105 11.97 -2.23 23.68
N GLY A 106 12.48 -3.30 23.06
CA GLY A 106 12.79 -4.59 23.70
C GLY A 106 11.58 -5.49 23.91
N LEU A 107 10.50 -5.32 23.10
CA LEU A 107 9.34 -6.19 23.15
C LEU A 107 9.65 -7.57 22.55
N ALA A 108 9.11 -8.63 23.11
CA ALA A 108 9.27 -10.00 22.60
C ALA A 108 8.18 -10.33 21.55
N THR A 109 6.99 -9.75 21.72
CA THR A 109 5.81 -9.97 20.85
C THR A 109 5.25 -8.66 20.34
N ILE A 110 4.47 -8.73 19.28
CA ILE A 110 3.76 -7.60 18.70
C ILE A 110 2.35 -8.03 18.28
N PRO A 111 1.32 -7.21 18.53
CA PRO A 111 -0.02 -7.51 18.05
C PRO A 111 -0.07 -7.46 16.53
N ALA A 112 -0.59 -8.50 15.91
CA ALA A 112 -0.62 -8.67 14.46
C ALA A 112 -1.95 -9.26 13.99
N ILE A 113 -2.36 -8.86 12.79
CA ILE A 113 -3.43 -9.50 12.02
C ILE A 113 -2.76 -10.32 10.92
N VAL A 114 -3.04 -11.61 10.87
CA VAL A 114 -2.52 -12.51 9.84
C VAL A 114 -3.59 -12.71 8.78
N ARG A 115 -3.25 -12.41 7.52
CA ARG A 115 -4.11 -12.66 6.35
C ARG A 115 -3.46 -13.67 5.43
N ASP A 116 -4.26 -14.51 4.82
CA ASP A 116 -3.84 -15.36 3.71
C ASP A 116 -3.93 -14.55 2.41
N LEU A 117 -2.78 -14.08 1.93
CA LEU A 117 -2.67 -13.22 0.75
C LEU A 117 -1.77 -13.88 -0.29
N SER A 118 -2.19 -13.84 -1.55
CA SER A 118 -1.29 -14.18 -2.65
C SER A 118 -0.14 -13.17 -2.74
N ASP A 119 0.95 -13.52 -3.46
CA ASP A 119 2.09 -12.61 -3.65
C ASP A 119 1.68 -11.27 -4.26
N ASP A 120 0.78 -11.28 -5.23
CA ASP A 120 0.31 -10.07 -5.89
C ASP A 120 -0.61 -9.24 -4.97
N ASP A 121 -1.50 -9.89 -4.20
CA ASP A 121 -2.35 -9.19 -3.22
C ASP A 121 -1.52 -8.60 -2.09
N ALA A 122 -0.48 -9.29 -1.64
CA ALA A 122 0.45 -8.80 -0.62
C ALA A 122 1.21 -7.55 -1.09
N VAL A 123 1.71 -7.55 -2.35
CA VAL A 123 2.33 -6.36 -2.96
C VAL A 123 1.35 -5.20 -3.01
N ILE A 124 0.13 -5.42 -3.48
CA ILE A 124 -0.90 -4.38 -3.58
C ILE A 124 -1.21 -3.83 -2.19
N ALA A 125 -1.48 -4.68 -1.20
CA ALA A 125 -1.78 -4.28 0.17
C ALA A 125 -0.63 -3.49 0.82
N MET A 126 0.62 -3.92 0.61
CA MET A 126 1.82 -3.24 1.11
C MET A 126 1.96 -1.83 0.51
N VAL A 127 1.76 -1.69 -0.80
CA VAL A 127 1.84 -0.39 -1.47
C VAL A 127 0.71 0.52 -1.01
N ASP A 128 -0.53 0.03 -0.92
CA ASP A 128 -1.70 0.82 -0.51
C ASP A 128 -1.57 1.33 0.92
N ALA A 129 -1.04 0.52 1.83
CA ALA A 129 -0.79 0.92 3.22
C ALA A 129 0.25 2.04 3.35
N ASN A 130 1.09 2.27 2.35
CA ASN A 130 2.18 3.23 2.41
C ASN A 130 2.01 4.43 1.48
N ILE A 131 1.28 4.27 0.35
CA ILE A 131 1.21 5.28 -0.72
C ILE A 131 0.55 6.60 -0.28
N GLN A 132 -0.25 6.55 0.79
CA GLN A 132 -0.95 7.72 1.34
C GLN A 132 -0.10 8.51 2.36
N ARG A 133 1.16 8.12 2.57
CA ARG A 133 2.06 8.90 3.42
C ARG A 133 2.43 10.21 2.73
N GLU A 134 2.38 11.31 3.47
CA GLU A 134 2.66 12.66 2.94
C GLU A 134 4.12 12.83 2.48
N GLU A 135 5.07 12.11 3.10
CA GLU A 135 6.52 12.30 2.91
C GLU A 135 7.19 11.08 2.23
N LEU A 136 6.65 10.64 1.08
CA LEU A 136 7.32 9.60 0.29
C LEU A 136 8.41 10.19 -0.60
N LEU A 137 9.58 9.54 -0.60
CA LEU A 137 10.67 9.88 -1.50
C LEU A 137 10.28 9.55 -2.95
N PRO A 138 10.82 10.31 -3.94
CA PRO A 138 10.60 10.01 -5.36
C PRO A 138 10.99 8.57 -5.74
N SER A 139 12.07 8.04 -5.19
CA SER A 139 12.49 6.65 -5.39
C SER A 139 11.46 5.65 -4.85
N GLU A 140 10.97 5.88 -3.62
CA GLU A 140 9.97 5.02 -3.00
C GLU A 140 8.68 4.97 -3.83
N LYS A 141 8.18 6.14 -4.29
CA LYS A 141 7.04 6.21 -5.20
C LYS A 141 7.29 5.46 -6.51
N ALA A 142 8.48 5.59 -7.07
CA ALA A 142 8.86 4.95 -8.33
C ALA A 142 8.78 3.42 -8.23
N PHE A 143 9.41 2.84 -7.22
CA PHE A 143 9.40 1.39 -7.00
C PHE A 143 8.01 0.89 -6.58
N ALA A 144 7.31 1.61 -5.69
CA ALA A 144 5.96 1.25 -5.26
C ALA A 144 4.97 1.20 -6.44
N TYR A 145 4.98 2.21 -7.31
CA TYR A 145 4.11 2.23 -8.50
C TYR A 145 4.46 1.12 -9.50
N LYS A 146 5.77 0.85 -9.68
CA LYS A 146 6.21 -0.25 -10.55
C LYS A 146 5.72 -1.60 -10.00
N MET A 147 5.96 -1.88 -8.73
CA MET A 147 5.56 -3.13 -8.08
C MET A 147 4.05 -3.33 -8.13
N LYS A 148 3.25 -2.33 -7.76
CA LYS A 148 1.79 -2.42 -7.79
C LYS A 148 1.27 -2.60 -9.22
N LEU A 149 1.79 -1.85 -10.19
CA LEU A 149 1.38 -1.98 -11.58
C LEU A 149 1.70 -3.37 -12.15
N ASP A 150 2.86 -3.94 -11.80
CA ASP A 150 3.26 -5.27 -12.25
C ASP A 150 2.44 -6.37 -11.58
N ALA A 151 2.09 -6.23 -10.29
CA ALA A 151 1.16 -7.12 -9.59
C ALA A 151 -0.25 -7.07 -10.24
N MET A 152 -0.79 -5.88 -10.48
CA MET A 152 -2.09 -5.70 -11.16
C MET A 152 -2.10 -6.31 -12.57
N LYS A 153 -1.01 -6.21 -13.32
CA LYS A 153 -0.89 -6.83 -14.65
C LYS A 153 -0.87 -8.36 -14.55
N ARG A 154 -0.15 -8.95 -13.58
CA ARG A 154 -0.12 -10.40 -13.39
C ARG A 154 -1.49 -10.93 -12.99
N GLN A 155 -2.24 -10.23 -12.15
CA GLN A 155 -3.62 -10.59 -11.81
C GLN A 155 -4.56 -10.51 -13.02
N ALA A 156 -4.45 -9.45 -13.82
CA ALA A 156 -5.26 -9.26 -15.03
C ALA A 156 -4.87 -10.20 -16.18
N GLY A 157 -3.60 -10.54 -16.27
CA GLY A 157 -3.01 -11.36 -17.33
C GLY A 157 -2.97 -12.86 -17.03
N ARG A 158 -3.61 -13.37 -15.96
CA ARG A 158 -3.79 -14.81 -15.75
C ARG A 158 -4.68 -15.35 -16.88
N PRO A 159 -4.15 -16.05 -17.89
CA PRO A 159 -4.91 -16.34 -19.10
C PRO A 159 -6.06 -17.25 -18.76
N SER A 160 -7.27 -16.71 -18.83
CA SER A 160 -8.41 -17.55 -19.17
C SER A 160 -8.10 -18.17 -20.53
N GLN A 161 -8.10 -19.47 -20.62
CA GLN A 161 -7.61 -20.33 -21.72
C GLN A 161 -8.22 -20.05 -23.12
N LYS A 162 -8.83 -18.90 -23.38
CA LYS A 162 -9.67 -18.64 -24.56
C LYS A 162 -9.35 -17.41 -25.41
N ASN A 163 -8.37 -16.56 -25.10
CA ASN A 163 -8.06 -15.41 -25.97
C ASN A 163 -6.56 -15.13 -26.07
N SER A 164 -5.88 -15.88 -26.91
CA SER A 164 -4.57 -15.55 -27.45
C SER A 164 -4.75 -14.59 -28.62
N GLY A 165 -4.51 -13.30 -28.42
CA GLY A 165 -4.42 -12.36 -29.53
C GLY A 165 -4.74 -10.90 -29.16
N GLN A 166 -3.74 -10.04 -29.23
CA GLN A 166 -3.81 -8.59 -29.43
C GLN A 166 -4.14 -7.64 -28.26
N ASN A 167 -4.10 -8.04 -26.98
CA ASN A 167 -4.56 -7.13 -25.90
C ASN A 167 -3.51 -6.62 -24.90
N ASP A 168 -2.23 -7.01 -24.99
CA ASP A 168 -1.22 -6.65 -23.97
C ASP A 168 -1.00 -5.14 -23.78
N GLN A 169 -1.07 -4.35 -24.86
CA GLN A 169 -0.87 -2.90 -24.76
C GLN A 169 -2.05 -2.17 -24.12
N ASN A 170 -3.27 -2.69 -24.26
CA ASN A 170 -4.47 -2.10 -23.66
C ASN A 170 -4.59 -2.43 -22.17
N PHE A 171 -4.24 -3.63 -21.73
CA PHE A 171 -4.29 -4.02 -20.31
C PHE A 171 -3.33 -3.19 -19.45
N GLY A 172 -2.10 -2.95 -19.89
CA GLY A 172 -1.16 -2.10 -19.18
C GLY A 172 -1.59 -0.63 -19.08
N LYS A 173 -2.40 -0.13 -20.02
CA LYS A 173 -2.97 1.21 -19.98
C LYS A 173 -4.13 1.28 -18.97
N VAL A 174 -5.02 0.29 -18.99
CA VAL A 174 -6.15 0.21 -18.06
C VAL A 174 -5.67 0.12 -16.60
N SER A 175 -4.71 -0.76 -16.30
CA SER A 175 -4.16 -0.89 -14.95
C SER A 175 -3.50 0.40 -14.46
N ARG A 176 -2.82 1.12 -15.34
CA ARG A 176 -2.20 2.41 -15.03
C ARG A 176 -3.23 3.51 -14.76
N ASP A 177 -4.33 3.54 -15.53
CA ASP A 177 -5.41 4.50 -15.35
C ASP A 177 -6.20 4.23 -14.06
N VAL A 178 -6.34 2.96 -13.66
CA VAL A 178 -6.91 2.57 -12.36
C VAL A 178 -6.00 3.06 -11.23
N LEU A 179 -4.71 2.72 -11.27
CA LEU A 179 -3.74 3.20 -10.28
C LEU A 179 -3.72 4.72 -10.17
N ALA A 180 -3.79 5.43 -11.31
CA ALA A 180 -3.80 6.89 -11.35
C ALA A 180 -5.00 7.48 -10.60
N LYS A 181 -6.17 6.89 -10.75
CA LYS A 181 -7.39 7.31 -10.03
C LYS A 181 -7.30 7.04 -8.53
N GLU A 182 -6.74 5.91 -8.13
CA GLU A 182 -6.59 5.52 -6.72
C GLU A 182 -5.64 6.47 -5.97
N VAL A 183 -4.55 6.87 -6.63
CA VAL A 183 -3.51 7.72 -6.03
C VAL A 183 -3.79 9.21 -6.20
N GLY A 184 -4.72 9.59 -7.08
CA GLY A 184 -5.02 10.98 -7.39
C GLY A 184 -3.97 11.67 -8.27
N GLU A 185 -3.12 10.89 -8.97
CA GLU A 185 -2.12 11.39 -9.89
C GLU A 185 -2.52 11.12 -11.35
N SER A 186 -1.88 11.79 -12.32
CA SER A 186 -2.10 11.48 -13.73
C SER A 186 -1.35 10.23 -14.16
N SER A 187 -1.91 9.44 -15.11
CA SER A 187 -1.23 8.28 -15.70
C SER A 187 0.16 8.62 -16.27
N LYS A 188 0.32 9.85 -16.77
CA LYS A 188 1.63 10.33 -17.27
C LYS A 188 2.62 10.53 -16.13
N GLN A 189 2.16 11.07 -15.00
CA GLN A 189 3.02 11.28 -13.82
C GLN A 189 3.47 9.95 -13.22
N ILE A 190 2.57 8.95 -13.10
CA ILE A 190 2.92 7.59 -12.68
C ILE A 190 3.98 6.99 -13.60
N GLN A 191 3.82 7.13 -14.91
CA GLN A 191 4.82 6.65 -15.88
C GLN A 191 6.19 7.31 -15.69
N ARG A 192 6.22 8.60 -15.39
CA ARG A 192 7.47 9.34 -15.11
C ARG A 192 8.12 8.84 -13.82
N TYR A 193 7.34 8.58 -12.75
CA TYR A 193 7.89 7.96 -11.54
C TYR A 193 8.46 6.57 -11.83
N ILE A 194 7.69 5.69 -12.48
CA ILE A 194 8.17 4.35 -12.83
C ILE A 194 9.46 4.43 -13.65
N ARG A 195 9.60 5.43 -14.51
CA ARG A 195 10.81 5.61 -15.33
C ARG A 195 12.06 5.87 -14.48
N LEU A 196 11.94 6.48 -13.29
CA LEU A 196 13.07 6.68 -12.38
C LEU A 196 13.72 5.36 -11.93
N THR A 197 13.00 4.24 -11.94
CA THR A 197 13.58 2.92 -11.58
C THR A 197 14.67 2.45 -12.55
N GLU A 198 14.80 3.12 -13.71
CA GLU A 198 15.85 2.85 -14.71
C GLU A 198 17.13 3.68 -14.48
N LEU A 199 17.15 4.55 -13.48
CA LEU A 199 18.36 5.27 -13.08
C LEU A 199 19.33 4.35 -12.33
N ILE A 200 20.62 4.73 -12.36
CA ILE A 200 21.60 4.15 -11.45
C ILE A 200 21.31 4.64 -10.02
N PRO A 201 21.65 3.84 -8.96
CA PRO A 201 21.35 4.18 -7.58
C PRO A 201 21.82 5.56 -7.15
N GLU A 202 23.02 5.94 -7.58
CA GLU A 202 23.67 7.20 -7.21
C GLU A 202 22.88 8.44 -7.74
N LEU A 203 22.33 8.37 -8.95
CA LEU A 203 21.50 9.43 -9.52
C LEU A 203 20.12 9.46 -8.84
N LEU A 204 19.59 8.30 -8.48
CA LEU A 204 18.32 8.19 -7.79
C LEU A 204 18.40 8.80 -6.38
N ASP A 205 19.50 8.54 -5.66
CA ASP A 205 19.78 9.16 -4.34
C ASP A 205 19.90 10.69 -4.46
N MET A 206 20.44 11.20 -5.58
CA MET A 206 20.47 12.65 -5.83
C MET A 206 19.07 13.24 -6.05
N VAL A 207 18.14 12.49 -6.65
CA VAL A 207 16.74 12.92 -6.79
C VAL A 207 16.07 12.98 -5.41
N ASP A 208 16.27 11.97 -4.58
CA ASP A 208 15.73 11.91 -3.21
C ASP A 208 16.28 13.04 -2.35
N ALA A 209 17.58 13.34 -2.48
CA ALA A 209 18.23 14.46 -1.81
C ALA A 209 17.86 15.84 -2.40
N LYS A 210 16.98 15.91 -3.40
CA LYS A 210 16.59 17.15 -4.14
C LYS A 210 17.77 17.87 -4.81
N LYS A 211 18.90 17.18 -5.03
CA LYS A 211 20.07 17.68 -5.72
C LYS A 211 19.92 17.59 -7.25
N LEU A 212 19.15 16.62 -7.75
CA LEU A 212 18.82 16.45 -9.15
C LEU A 212 17.31 16.69 -9.35
N ASN A 213 16.98 17.56 -10.33
CA ASN A 213 15.59 17.85 -10.64
C ASN A 213 14.87 16.62 -11.21
N PHE A 214 13.64 16.36 -10.78
CA PHE A 214 12.83 15.24 -11.20
C PHE A 214 12.69 15.11 -12.72
N THR A 215 12.47 16.23 -13.43
CA THR A 215 12.31 16.21 -14.90
C THR A 215 13.58 15.77 -15.59
N ILE A 216 14.74 16.33 -15.18
CA ILE A 216 16.06 15.97 -15.72
C ILE A 216 16.36 14.50 -15.42
N ALA A 217 16.05 14.03 -14.23
CA ALA A 217 16.23 12.64 -13.84
C ALA A 217 15.43 11.68 -14.74
N VAL A 218 14.17 12.04 -15.07
CA VAL A 218 13.36 11.29 -16.03
C VAL A 218 14.01 11.28 -17.42
N ASP A 219 14.54 12.40 -17.88
CA ASP A 219 15.23 12.47 -19.19
C ASP A 219 16.50 11.61 -19.20
N ILE A 220 17.32 11.66 -18.14
CA ILE A 220 18.51 10.82 -17.98
C ILE A 220 18.14 9.33 -17.94
N SER A 221 16.98 8.96 -17.40
CA SER A 221 16.55 7.55 -17.32
C SER A 221 16.37 6.87 -18.69
N TYR A 222 16.32 7.62 -19.78
CA TYR A 222 16.27 7.08 -21.16
C TYR A 222 17.65 6.79 -21.74
N ILE A 223 18.71 7.17 -21.04
CA ILE A 223 20.11 7.02 -21.48
C ILE A 223 20.67 5.71 -20.92
N GLU A 224 21.64 5.13 -21.63
CA GLU A 224 22.31 3.90 -21.20
C GLU A 224 23.04 4.07 -19.87
N LYS A 225 23.10 3.00 -19.07
CA LYS A 225 23.66 3.02 -17.70
C LYS A 225 25.12 3.46 -17.64
N GLU A 226 25.91 3.18 -18.66
CA GLU A 226 27.32 3.62 -18.73
C GLU A 226 27.41 5.13 -18.84
N ILE A 227 26.57 5.73 -19.70
CA ILE A 227 26.53 7.17 -19.86
C ILE A 227 25.94 7.85 -18.60
N GLN A 228 24.98 7.22 -17.94
CA GLN A 228 24.46 7.70 -16.66
C GLN A 228 25.57 7.82 -15.60
N LYS A 229 26.52 6.85 -15.55
CA LYS A 229 27.69 6.91 -14.65
C LYS A 229 28.59 8.10 -14.96
N TRP A 230 28.88 8.36 -16.24
CA TRP A 230 29.66 9.54 -16.66
C TRP A 230 28.95 10.86 -16.29
N ILE A 231 27.61 10.92 -16.47
CA ILE A 231 26.82 12.08 -16.03
C ILE A 231 26.93 12.27 -14.52
N TYR A 232 26.82 11.20 -13.74
CA TYR A 232 26.99 11.26 -12.30
C TYR A 232 28.36 11.78 -11.88
N GLU A 233 29.45 11.24 -12.46
CA GLU A 233 30.82 11.70 -12.22
C GLU A 233 30.99 13.18 -12.57
N TYR A 234 30.48 13.59 -13.72
CA TYR A 234 30.50 14.99 -14.15
C TYR A 234 29.76 15.92 -13.18
N ILE A 235 28.57 15.53 -12.71
CA ILE A 235 27.81 16.32 -11.74
C ILE A 235 28.55 16.40 -10.41
N ARG A 236 29.15 15.31 -9.96
CA ARG A 236 29.93 15.25 -8.72
C ARG A 236 31.14 16.19 -8.76
N ASP A 237 31.85 16.25 -9.89
CA ASP A 237 33.09 17.00 -10.04
C ASP A 237 32.86 18.50 -10.34
N THR A 238 31.79 18.83 -11.05
CA THR A 238 31.48 20.22 -11.46
C THR A 238 30.44 20.91 -10.58
N GLY A 239 29.74 20.16 -9.73
CA GLY A 239 28.58 20.64 -9.01
C GLY A 239 27.33 20.67 -9.89
N PHE A 240 26.21 21.08 -9.29
CA PHE A 240 24.86 21.00 -9.84
C PHE A 240 24.72 21.74 -11.19
N VAL A 241 24.30 21.03 -12.22
CA VAL A 241 23.89 21.63 -13.50
C VAL A 241 22.47 22.16 -13.38
N LYS A 242 22.30 23.48 -13.30
CA LYS A 242 20.99 24.11 -13.43
C LYS A 242 20.51 23.96 -14.88
N PRO A 243 19.27 23.51 -15.13
CA PRO A 243 18.69 23.61 -16.44
C PRO A 243 18.60 25.10 -16.84
N LYS A 244 18.96 25.42 -18.09
CA LYS A 244 18.73 26.74 -18.66
C LYS A 244 17.25 26.98 -18.85
#